data_326c478945539b261262130a65c30cba
#
_entry.id   326c478945539b261262130a65c30cba
#
_cell.length_a   1.000
_cell.length_b   1.000
_cell.length_c   1.000
_cell.angle_alpha   90.00
_cell.angle_beta   90.00
_cell.angle_gamma   90.00
#
_symmetry.space_group_name_H-M   'P 1'
#
loop_
_entity.id
_entity.type
_entity.pdbx_description
1 polymer ?
#
loop_
_entity_poly.entity_id
_entity_poly.type
_entity_poly.pdbx_seq_one_letter_code
_entity_poly.pdbx_strand_id
1 'polypeptide(L)'
;VFAANFFMRPIGSWLFGRIADKHGRKKSMVISICLMAFSSFLFAALPTYEQVGMAAPFLLLLVRLLQGLSVGGEYGAVATYMSELGLKGQRGFFASFQYVTLTGGQLLASLLGVIFLSFMTEQQLQDGGWRIPFVIGGLAAIASLLARSRLEETLSHEDSDKEESGSLKELFKNHWKTFLLVVGYTSAGSLSFYVITVYSKTYLTNIGIDSQTVGLIMTGCI
;
A
#
# COMPACT_ATOMS: atom_id res chain seq x y z
N VAL A 1 -16.46 0.64 2.24
CA VAL A 1 -15.34 1.48 1.78
C VAL A 1 -14.02 0.72 1.82
N PHE A 2 -13.67 0.01 2.93
CA PHE A 2 -12.42 -0.75 3.04
C PHE A 2 -12.25 -1.81 1.93
N ALA A 3 -13.29 -2.63 1.67
CA ALA A 3 -13.26 -3.64 0.61
C ALA A 3 -13.05 -3.05 -0.79
N ALA A 4 -13.61 -1.89 -1.07
CA ALA A 4 -13.46 -1.23 -2.37
C ALA A 4 -12.00 -0.91 -2.72
N ASN A 5 -11.18 -0.57 -1.72
CA ASN A 5 -9.74 -0.37 -1.89
C ASN A 5 -9.04 -1.63 -2.44
N PHE A 6 -9.45 -2.82 -2.00
CA PHE A 6 -8.86 -4.08 -2.48
C PHE A 6 -9.17 -4.38 -3.94
N PHE A 7 -10.36 -4.02 -4.42
CA PHE A 7 -10.72 -4.19 -5.84
C PHE A 7 -9.88 -3.31 -6.77
N MET A 8 -9.40 -2.17 -6.30
CA MET A 8 -8.54 -1.29 -7.10
C MET A 8 -7.09 -1.75 -7.16
N ARG A 9 -6.62 -2.60 -6.22
CA ARG A 9 -5.23 -3.08 -6.22
C ARG A 9 -4.85 -3.89 -7.46
N PRO A 10 -5.64 -4.88 -7.93
CA PRO A 10 -5.34 -5.59 -9.18
C PRO A 10 -5.29 -4.67 -10.40
N ILE A 11 -6.19 -3.68 -10.46
CA ILE A 11 -6.22 -2.67 -11.54
C ILE A 11 -4.95 -1.81 -11.47
N GLY A 12 -4.57 -1.37 -10.27
CA GLY A 12 -3.33 -0.64 -10.03
C GLY A 12 -2.10 -1.45 -10.41
N SER A 13 -2.03 -2.70 -9.99
CA SER A 13 -0.91 -3.60 -10.32
C SER A 13 -0.75 -3.79 -11.83
N TRP A 14 -1.84 -3.97 -12.54
CA TRP A 14 -1.81 -4.07 -14.00
C TRP A 14 -1.38 -2.77 -14.67
N LEU A 15 -2.00 -1.64 -14.29
CA LEU A 15 -1.70 -0.32 -14.89
C LEU A 15 -0.24 0.08 -14.68
N PHE A 16 0.22 0.03 -13.44
CA PHE A 16 1.58 0.43 -13.09
C PHE A 16 2.62 -0.61 -13.49
N GLY A 17 2.25 -1.91 -13.50
CA GLY A 17 3.07 -2.97 -14.07
C GLY A 17 3.36 -2.71 -15.56
N ARG A 18 2.32 -2.36 -16.33
CA ARG A 18 2.48 -1.99 -17.75
C ARG A 18 3.34 -0.73 -17.94
N ILE A 19 3.19 0.26 -17.06
CA ILE A 19 4.06 1.45 -17.07
C ILE A 19 5.49 1.06 -16.75
N ALA A 20 5.70 0.19 -15.76
CA ALA A 20 7.02 -0.30 -15.37
C ALA A 20 7.72 -1.05 -16.51
N ASP A 21 6.98 -1.92 -17.22
CA ASP A 21 7.52 -2.73 -18.31
C ASP A 21 7.80 -1.91 -19.57
N LYS A 22 7.03 -0.85 -19.86
CA LYS A 22 7.18 -0.02 -21.07
C LYS A 22 8.00 1.24 -20.87
N HIS A 23 7.96 1.84 -19.69
CA HIS A 23 8.54 3.16 -19.46
C HIS A 23 9.61 3.19 -18.35
N GLY A 24 9.88 2.05 -17.74
CA GLY A 24 10.88 1.89 -16.70
C GLY A 24 10.29 1.70 -15.29
N ARG A 25 11.01 0.93 -14.49
CA ARG A 25 10.64 0.60 -13.09
C ARG A 25 10.60 1.85 -12.21
N LYS A 26 11.65 2.68 -12.32
CA LYS A 26 11.74 3.96 -11.59
C LYS A 26 10.54 4.87 -11.86
N LYS A 27 10.17 5.02 -13.13
CA LYS A 27 9.06 5.91 -13.54
C LYS A 27 7.72 5.46 -12.94
N SER A 28 7.47 4.16 -12.98
CA SER A 28 6.27 3.57 -12.37
C SER A 28 6.22 3.81 -10.86
N MET A 29 7.34 3.57 -10.15
CA MET A 29 7.44 3.80 -8.71
C MET A 29 7.27 5.27 -8.32
N VAL A 30 7.80 6.20 -9.11
CA VAL A 30 7.65 7.64 -8.86
C VAL A 30 6.19 8.07 -9.05
N ILE A 31 5.52 7.63 -10.12
CA ILE A 31 4.12 7.98 -10.37
C ILE A 31 3.20 7.40 -9.28
N SER A 32 3.42 6.13 -8.88
CA SER A 32 2.60 5.50 -7.84
C SER A 32 2.73 6.22 -6.50
N ILE A 33 3.95 6.62 -6.09
CA ILE A 33 4.12 7.33 -4.82
C ILE A 33 3.61 8.78 -4.86
N CYS A 34 3.68 9.45 -6.02
CA CYS A 34 3.01 10.75 -6.21
C CYS A 34 1.51 10.63 -5.99
N LEU A 35 0.89 9.58 -6.55
CA LEU A 35 -0.54 9.31 -6.37
C LEU A 35 -0.86 8.98 -4.91
N MET A 36 0.03 8.27 -4.20
CA MET A 36 -0.10 7.98 -2.76
C MET A 36 -0.05 9.27 -1.92
N ALA A 37 0.95 10.13 -2.16
CA ALA A 37 1.06 11.41 -1.45
C ALA A 37 -0.17 12.28 -1.69
N PHE A 38 -0.58 12.43 -2.96
CA PHE A 38 -1.77 13.19 -3.33
C PHE A 38 -3.03 12.66 -2.65
N SER A 39 -3.27 11.36 -2.69
CA SER A 39 -4.44 10.76 -2.07
C SER A 39 -4.41 10.86 -0.54
N SER A 40 -3.24 10.85 0.10
CA SER A 40 -3.10 11.04 1.56
C SER A 40 -3.45 12.45 1.98
N PHE A 41 -2.98 13.47 1.26
CA PHE A 41 -3.38 14.87 1.52
C PHE A 41 -4.85 15.12 1.21
N LEU A 42 -5.37 14.53 0.13
CA LEU A 42 -6.79 14.63 -0.19
C LEU A 42 -7.64 13.99 0.90
N PHE A 43 -7.18 12.87 1.49
CA PHE A 43 -7.85 12.24 2.63
C PHE A 43 -7.87 13.18 3.86
N ALA A 44 -6.74 13.79 4.18
CA ALA A 44 -6.64 14.75 5.29
C ALA A 44 -7.54 15.98 5.09
N ALA A 45 -7.77 16.38 3.83
CA ALA A 45 -8.61 17.53 3.46
C ALA A 45 -10.11 17.19 3.33
N LEU A 46 -10.50 15.91 3.52
CA LEU A 46 -11.91 15.51 3.38
C LEU A 46 -12.81 16.29 4.35
N PRO A 47 -13.93 16.84 3.85
CA PRO A 47 -14.94 17.47 4.70
C PRO A 47 -15.69 16.41 5.52
N THR A 48 -16.18 16.80 6.68
CA THR A 48 -16.99 15.94 7.56
C THR A 48 -18.40 15.77 7.00
N TYR A 49 -19.12 14.76 7.51
CA TYR A 49 -20.51 14.53 7.14
C TYR A 49 -21.41 15.74 7.48
N GLU A 50 -21.10 16.44 8.58
CA GLU A 50 -21.83 17.64 9.00
C GLU A 50 -21.72 18.80 7.99
N GLN A 51 -20.60 18.86 7.25
CA GLN A 51 -20.34 19.93 6.28
C GLN A 51 -20.98 19.67 4.92
N VAL A 52 -20.92 18.41 4.43
CA VAL A 52 -21.32 18.08 3.06
C VAL A 52 -22.33 16.93 2.95
N GLY A 53 -22.82 16.42 4.08
CA GLY A 53 -23.87 15.38 4.13
C GLY A 53 -23.47 14.11 3.36
N MET A 54 -24.37 13.61 2.52
CA MET A 54 -24.19 12.37 1.75
C MET A 54 -23.02 12.40 0.75
N ALA A 55 -22.45 13.57 0.45
CA ALA A 55 -21.26 13.65 -0.39
C ALA A 55 -19.99 13.15 0.33
N ALA A 56 -19.92 13.24 1.67
CA ALA A 56 -18.75 12.79 2.44
C ALA A 56 -18.40 11.31 2.22
N PRO A 57 -19.32 10.33 2.36
CA PRO A 57 -19.04 8.92 2.07
C PRO A 57 -18.60 8.67 0.63
N PHE A 58 -19.15 9.41 -0.34
CA PHE A 58 -18.78 9.28 -1.74
C PHE A 58 -17.36 9.79 -1.99
N LEU A 59 -17.01 10.96 -1.45
CA LEU A 59 -15.64 11.50 -1.53
C LEU A 59 -14.64 10.57 -0.85
N LEU A 60 -14.98 10.04 0.33
CA LEU A 60 -14.17 9.05 1.03
C LEU A 60 -13.93 7.81 0.17
N LEU A 61 -14.97 7.31 -0.52
CA LEU A 61 -14.84 6.17 -1.42
C LEU A 61 -13.87 6.48 -2.56
N LEU A 62 -14.00 7.63 -3.23
CA LEU A 62 -13.11 8.03 -4.32
C LEU A 62 -11.65 8.09 -3.87
N VAL A 63 -11.36 8.72 -2.73
CA VAL A 63 -9.99 8.79 -2.21
C VAL A 63 -9.45 7.40 -1.87
N ARG A 64 -10.26 6.51 -1.32
CA ARG A 64 -9.86 5.11 -1.05
C ARG A 64 -9.59 4.32 -2.33
N LEU A 65 -10.34 4.56 -3.40
CA LEU A 65 -10.06 3.94 -4.71
C LEU A 65 -8.71 4.41 -5.27
N LEU A 66 -8.40 5.71 -5.16
CA LEU A 66 -7.08 6.26 -5.56
C LEU A 66 -5.94 5.65 -4.74
N GLN A 67 -6.10 5.52 -3.41
CA GLN A 67 -5.11 4.85 -2.55
C GLN A 67 -4.92 3.39 -2.96
N GLY A 68 -6.00 2.66 -3.23
CA GLY A 68 -5.92 1.26 -3.68
C GLY A 68 -5.17 1.10 -4.99
N LEU A 69 -5.42 2.01 -5.94
CA LEU A 69 -4.73 2.03 -7.23
C LEU A 69 -3.21 2.24 -7.03
N SER A 70 -2.83 3.19 -6.20
CA SER A 70 -1.42 3.50 -5.89
C SER A 70 -0.71 2.31 -5.22
N VAL A 71 -1.29 1.74 -4.16
CA VAL A 71 -0.74 0.59 -3.43
C VAL A 71 -0.54 -0.61 -4.34
N GLY A 72 -1.52 -0.89 -5.23
CA GLY A 72 -1.42 -1.98 -6.19
C GLY A 72 -0.22 -1.83 -7.11
N GLY A 73 0.01 -0.62 -7.62
CA GLY A 73 1.13 -0.31 -8.50
C GLY A 73 2.49 -0.41 -7.81
N GLU A 74 2.57 0.09 -6.61
CA GLU A 74 3.81 0.11 -5.83
C GLU A 74 4.33 -1.30 -5.53
N TYR A 75 3.45 -2.20 -5.07
CA TYR A 75 3.84 -3.54 -4.65
C TYR A 75 4.56 -4.31 -5.75
N GLY A 76 3.99 -4.36 -6.96
CA GLY A 76 4.58 -5.09 -8.09
C GLY A 76 5.88 -4.46 -8.60
N ALA A 77 5.90 -3.14 -8.77
CA ALA A 77 7.08 -2.44 -9.27
C ALA A 77 8.29 -2.55 -8.33
N VAL A 78 8.07 -2.43 -7.00
CA VAL A 78 9.13 -2.56 -5.98
C VAL A 78 9.64 -4.00 -5.92
N ALA A 79 8.75 -5.01 -5.96
CA ALA A 79 9.16 -6.42 -5.94
C ALA A 79 10.07 -6.76 -7.11
N THR A 80 9.71 -6.32 -8.31
CA THR A 80 10.52 -6.54 -9.52
C THR A 80 11.85 -5.79 -9.41
N TYR A 81 11.83 -4.50 -9.06
CA TYR A 81 13.03 -3.68 -8.89
C TYR A 81 14.02 -4.31 -7.91
N MET A 82 13.55 -4.72 -6.72
CA MET A 82 14.41 -5.35 -5.71
C MET A 82 15.01 -6.68 -6.18
N SER A 83 14.24 -7.46 -6.97
CA SER A 83 14.74 -8.73 -7.53
C SER A 83 15.78 -8.51 -8.64
N GLU A 84 15.67 -7.43 -9.41
CA GLU A 84 16.60 -7.03 -10.48
C GLU A 84 17.92 -6.50 -9.92
N LEU A 85 17.88 -5.75 -8.78
CA LEU A 85 19.08 -5.29 -8.08
C LEU A 85 19.91 -6.42 -7.48
N GLY A 86 19.31 -7.57 -7.20
CA GLY A 86 19.97 -8.72 -6.59
C GLY A 86 21.01 -9.35 -7.51
N LEU A 87 22.25 -9.50 -7.04
CA LEU A 87 23.29 -10.29 -7.72
C LEU A 87 22.84 -11.75 -7.87
N LYS A 88 23.44 -12.48 -8.85
CA LYS A 88 23.16 -13.89 -9.04
C LYS A 88 23.36 -14.66 -7.72
N GLY A 89 22.31 -15.36 -7.27
CA GLY A 89 22.27 -16.10 -5.99
C GLY A 89 21.76 -15.32 -4.78
N GLN A 90 21.58 -14.00 -4.85
CA GLN A 90 21.12 -13.17 -3.72
C GLN A 90 19.76 -12.51 -3.95
N ARG A 91 19.07 -12.83 -5.04
CA ARG A 91 17.79 -12.23 -5.41
C ARG A 91 16.71 -12.37 -4.32
N GLY A 92 16.65 -13.53 -3.67
CA GLY A 92 15.70 -13.76 -2.58
C GLY A 92 15.98 -12.89 -1.34
N PHE A 93 17.26 -12.67 -1.02
CA PHE A 93 17.65 -11.78 0.07
C PHE A 93 17.22 -10.34 -0.19
N PHE A 94 17.51 -9.79 -1.38
CA PHE A 94 17.08 -8.44 -1.73
C PHE A 94 15.55 -8.32 -1.80
N ALA A 95 14.86 -9.31 -2.36
CA ALA A 95 13.39 -9.33 -2.40
C ALA A 95 12.76 -9.38 -1.00
N SER A 96 13.42 -9.99 0.00
CA SER A 96 12.90 -10.04 1.38
C SER A 96 12.80 -8.68 2.07
N PHE A 97 13.62 -7.70 1.66
CA PHE A 97 13.53 -6.34 2.19
C PHE A 97 12.17 -5.68 1.94
N GLN A 98 11.44 -6.10 0.91
CA GLN A 98 10.09 -5.63 0.69
C GLN A 98 9.16 -6.00 1.85
N TYR A 99 9.28 -7.20 2.40
CA TYR A 99 8.49 -7.62 3.57
C TYR A 99 8.95 -6.91 4.85
N VAL A 100 10.24 -6.68 5.00
CA VAL A 100 10.80 -5.91 6.13
C VAL A 100 10.22 -4.49 6.14
N THR A 101 10.19 -3.81 4.99
CA THR A 101 9.64 -2.46 4.89
C THR A 101 8.12 -2.44 5.07
N LEU A 102 7.41 -3.45 4.58
CA LEU A 102 5.96 -3.57 4.76
C LEU A 102 5.60 -3.77 6.23
N THR A 103 6.26 -4.70 6.92
CA THR A 103 6.05 -4.95 8.35
C THR A 103 6.51 -3.77 9.20
N GLY A 104 7.66 -3.17 8.89
CA GLY A 104 8.15 -1.96 9.55
C GLY A 104 7.19 -0.77 9.39
N GLY A 105 6.61 -0.58 8.20
CA GLY A 105 5.58 0.43 7.97
C GLY A 105 4.31 0.19 8.78
N GLN A 106 3.87 -1.06 8.89
CA GLN A 106 2.72 -1.45 9.72
C GLN A 106 3.00 -1.20 11.21
N LEU A 107 4.20 -1.54 11.69
CA LEU A 107 4.63 -1.28 13.06
C LEU A 107 4.63 0.23 13.37
N LEU A 108 5.22 1.05 12.51
CA LEU A 108 5.22 2.50 12.67
C LEU A 108 3.80 3.08 12.68
N ALA A 109 2.91 2.60 11.81
CA ALA A 109 1.52 3.05 11.78
C ALA A 109 0.77 2.66 13.07
N SER A 110 1.01 1.44 13.59
CA SER A 110 0.43 0.97 14.85
C SER A 110 0.94 1.80 16.02
N LEU A 111 2.25 2.06 16.09
CA LEU A 111 2.88 2.88 17.13
C LEU A 111 2.33 4.31 17.12
N LEU A 112 2.22 4.93 15.96
CA LEU A 112 1.58 6.25 15.82
C LEU A 112 0.14 6.22 16.33
N GLY A 113 -0.63 5.18 16.02
CA GLY A 113 -1.99 5.00 16.53
C GLY A 113 -2.04 4.97 18.05
N VAL A 114 -1.15 4.23 18.71
CA VAL A 114 -1.04 4.18 20.20
C VAL A 114 -0.67 5.55 20.76
N ILE A 115 0.29 6.25 20.15
CA ILE A 115 0.69 7.59 20.56
C ILE A 115 -0.51 8.55 20.48
N PHE A 116 -1.25 8.56 19.38
CA PHE A 116 -2.43 9.44 19.25
C PHE A 116 -3.51 9.13 20.29
N LEU A 117 -3.79 7.86 20.55
CA LEU A 117 -4.75 7.44 21.59
C LEU A 117 -4.27 7.80 23.01
N SER A 118 -2.96 7.92 23.23
CA SER A 118 -2.41 8.30 24.54
C SER A 118 -2.44 9.82 24.81
N PHE A 119 -2.31 10.64 23.75
CA PHE A 119 -2.21 12.09 23.87
C PHE A 119 -3.50 12.85 23.51
N MET A 120 -4.42 12.20 22.79
CA MET A 120 -5.67 12.83 22.34
C MET A 120 -6.89 12.14 22.95
N THR A 121 -7.86 12.93 23.36
CA THR A 121 -9.19 12.42 23.75
C THR A 121 -9.97 11.96 22.51
N GLU A 122 -10.95 11.07 22.69
CA GLU A 122 -11.82 10.64 21.59
C GLU A 122 -12.50 11.81 20.88
N GLN A 123 -12.88 12.84 21.64
CA GLN A 123 -13.50 14.03 21.09
C GLN A 123 -12.53 14.84 20.21
N GLN A 124 -11.29 15.03 20.66
CA GLN A 124 -10.25 15.68 19.84
C GLN A 124 -9.92 14.91 18.57
N LEU A 125 -9.95 13.58 18.63
CA LEU A 125 -9.78 12.72 17.44
C LEU A 125 -10.93 12.93 16.44
N GLN A 126 -12.18 12.99 16.93
CA GLN A 126 -13.37 13.23 16.09
C GLN A 126 -13.40 14.64 15.50
N ASP A 127 -13.02 15.66 16.27
CA ASP A 127 -13.01 17.07 15.86
C ASP A 127 -11.96 17.42 14.78
N GLY A 128 -11.13 16.47 14.40
CA GLY A 128 -10.16 16.65 13.31
C GLY A 128 -8.80 16.02 13.53
N GLY A 129 -8.50 15.51 14.74
CA GLY A 129 -7.25 14.83 15.06
C GLY A 129 -6.94 13.63 14.16
N TRP A 130 -7.97 12.97 13.65
CA TRP A 130 -7.83 11.87 12.68
C TRP A 130 -7.15 12.28 11.36
N ARG A 131 -7.07 13.57 11.02
CA ARG A 131 -6.39 14.08 9.82
C ARG A 131 -4.88 14.05 9.94
N ILE A 132 -4.34 14.21 11.15
CA ILE A 132 -2.90 14.33 11.41
C ILE A 132 -2.10 13.11 10.89
N PRO A 133 -2.49 11.85 11.17
CA PRO A 133 -1.79 10.69 10.61
C PRO A 133 -1.71 10.68 9.08
N PHE A 134 -2.73 11.17 8.39
CA PHE A 134 -2.74 11.24 6.92
C PHE A 134 -1.81 12.33 6.38
N VAL A 135 -1.68 13.45 7.09
CA VAL A 135 -0.69 14.49 6.77
C VAL A 135 0.72 13.94 6.95
N ILE A 136 1.00 13.26 8.07
CA ILE A 136 2.28 12.61 8.34
C ILE A 136 2.59 11.58 7.25
N GLY A 137 1.61 10.74 6.88
CA GLY A 137 1.73 9.78 5.78
C GLY A 137 2.03 10.44 4.43
N GLY A 138 1.37 11.56 4.13
CA GLY A 138 1.62 12.36 2.92
C GLY A 138 3.04 12.94 2.89
N LEU A 139 3.53 13.47 4.01
CA LEU A 139 4.90 13.97 4.12
C LEU A 139 5.93 12.84 4.00
N ALA A 140 5.69 11.68 4.61
CA ALA A 140 6.52 10.50 4.46
C ALA A 140 6.57 10.01 2.99
N ALA A 141 5.44 10.08 2.28
CA ALA A 141 5.39 9.77 0.85
C ALA A 141 6.21 10.76 0.02
N ILE A 142 6.21 12.05 0.34
CA ILE A 142 7.07 13.04 -0.32
C ILE A 142 8.55 12.74 -0.04
N ALA A 143 8.93 12.44 1.19
CA ALA A 143 10.30 12.06 1.52
C ALA A 143 10.74 10.81 0.74
N SER A 144 9.87 9.80 0.64
CA SER A 144 10.10 8.61 -0.18
C SER A 144 10.20 8.94 -1.68
N LEU A 145 9.39 9.88 -2.19
CA LEU A 145 9.46 10.35 -3.57
C LEU A 145 10.85 10.96 -3.88
N LEU A 146 11.37 11.80 -2.99
CA LEU A 146 12.70 12.39 -3.14
C LEU A 146 13.80 11.33 -3.14
N ALA A 147 13.71 10.31 -2.27
CA ALA A 147 14.63 9.19 -2.27
C ALA A 147 14.56 8.39 -3.57
N ARG A 148 13.35 8.04 -4.05
CA ARG A 148 13.14 7.26 -5.28
C ARG A 148 13.51 8.02 -6.55
N SER A 149 13.41 9.33 -6.57
CA SER A 149 13.83 10.14 -7.72
C SER A 149 15.33 10.00 -8.04
N ARG A 150 16.14 9.59 -7.04
CA ARG A 150 17.59 9.37 -7.15
C ARG A 150 17.97 7.94 -7.54
N LEU A 151 17.01 7.01 -7.60
CA LEU A 151 17.28 5.62 -8.00
C LEU A 151 17.68 5.57 -9.48
N GLU A 152 18.48 4.55 -9.81
CA GLU A 152 18.82 4.25 -11.20
C GLU A 152 17.72 3.41 -11.85
N GLU A 153 17.57 3.53 -13.17
CA GLU A 153 16.63 2.71 -13.92
C GLU A 153 17.23 1.32 -14.18
N THR A 154 16.47 0.27 -13.90
CA THR A 154 16.92 -1.12 -14.09
C THR A 154 16.43 -1.75 -15.38
N LEU A 155 15.45 -1.12 -16.05
CA LEU A 155 14.93 -1.64 -17.32
C LEU A 155 15.93 -1.44 -18.44
N SER A 156 16.27 -2.54 -19.16
CA SER A 156 17.05 -2.44 -20.39
C SER A 156 16.16 -1.97 -21.56
N HIS A 157 16.76 -1.22 -22.52
CA HIS A 157 16.04 -0.77 -23.71
C HIS A 157 15.52 -1.93 -24.56
N GLU A 158 16.24 -3.06 -24.62
CA GLU A 158 15.81 -4.26 -25.36
C GLU A 158 14.55 -4.91 -24.79
N ASP A 159 14.33 -4.80 -23.47
CA ASP A 159 13.16 -5.36 -22.79
C ASP A 159 11.92 -4.46 -22.91
N SER A 160 12.09 -3.15 -23.08
CA SER A 160 10.99 -2.21 -23.25
C SER A 160 10.30 -2.31 -24.62
N ASP A 161 11.04 -2.70 -25.64
CA ASP A 161 10.58 -2.72 -27.04
C ASP A 161 9.82 -4.01 -27.40
N LYS A 162 9.71 -4.98 -26.49
CA LYS A 162 8.92 -6.18 -26.73
C LYS A 162 7.42 -5.83 -26.77
N GLU A 163 6.75 -6.12 -27.90
CA GLU A 163 5.31 -5.86 -28.09
C GLU A 163 4.43 -6.51 -27.01
N GLU A 164 4.90 -7.60 -26.38
CA GLU A 164 4.20 -8.38 -25.39
C GLU A 164 4.32 -7.83 -23.95
N SER A 165 5.18 -6.82 -23.74
CA SER A 165 5.42 -6.23 -22.41
C SER A 165 4.14 -5.66 -21.78
N GLY A 166 3.78 -6.16 -20.58
CA GLY A 166 2.58 -5.75 -19.84
C GLY A 166 1.26 -6.26 -20.43
N SER A 167 1.27 -7.29 -21.28
CA SER A 167 0.07 -7.88 -21.89
C SER A 167 -0.61 -8.89 -20.97
N LEU A 168 -1.86 -8.59 -20.55
CA LEU A 168 -2.69 -9.57 -19.82
C LEU A 168 -3.01 -10.80 -20.67
N LYS A 169 -3.18 -10.64 -21.99
CA LYS A 169 -3.48 -11.73 -22.90
C LYS A 169 -2.34 -12.76 -22.90
N GLU A 170 -1.09 -12.29 -22.91
CA GLU A 170 0.10 -13.14 -22.84
C GLU A 170 0.17 -13.90 -21.52
N LEU A 171 -0.07 -13.20 -20.39
CA LEU A 171 -0.11 -13.79 -19.06
C LEU A 171 -1.09 -14.97 -18.98
N PHE A 172 -2.33 -14.79 -19.42
CA PHE A 172 -3.37 -15.82 -19.36
C PHE A 172 -3.21 -16.91 -20.41
N LYS A 173 -2.59 -16.63 -21.56
CA LYS A 173 -2.39 -17.62 -22.61
C LYS A 173 -1.19 -18.51 -22.35
N ASN A 174 -0.04 -17.93 -22.00
CA ASN A 174 1.23 -18.66 -21.96
C ASN A 174 1.74 -18.89 -20.53
N HIS A 175 1.31 -18.08 -19.53
CA HIS A 175 1.84 -18.11 -18.16
C HIS A 175 0.77 -18.34 -17.07
N TRP A 176 -0.42 -18.86 -17.43
CA TRP A 176 -1.51 -19.06 -16.49
C TRP A 176 -1.17 -19.98 -15.31
N LYS A 177 -0.33 -21.01 -15.53
CA LYS A 177 0.11 -21.93 -14.47
C LYS A 177 0.96 -21.22 -13.43
N THR A 178 1.92 -20.40 -13.89
CA THR A 178 2.75 -19.57 -13.02
C THR A 178 1.91 -18.54 -12.27
N PHE A 179 0.94 -17.93 -12.94
CA PHE A 179 0.00 -17.02 -12.32
C PHE A 179 -0.80 -17.67 -11.19
N LEU A 180 -1.40 -18.84 -11.41
CA LEU A 180 -2.14 -19.57 -10.38
C LEU A 180 -1.24 -20.01 -9.21
N LEU A 181 -0.02 -20.43 -9.50
CA LEU A 181 0.95 -20.82 -8.48
C LEU A 181 1.31 -19.62 -7.58
N VAL A 182 1.58 -18.45 -8.15
CA VAL A 182 1.85 -17.22 -7.40
C VAL A 182 0.63 -16.82 -6.56
N VAL A 183 -0.58 -16.83 -7.13
CA VAL A 183 -1.83 -16.55 -6.40
C VAL A 183 -2.00 -17.53 -5.23
N GLY A 184 -1.76 -18.81 -5.42
CA GLY A 184 -1.86 -19.83 -4.38
C GLY A 184 -0.90 -19.58 -3.21
N TYR A 185 0.38 -19.31 -3.49
CA TYR A 185 1.38 -19.03 -2.47
C TYR A 185 1.11 -17.71 -1.72
N THR A 186 0.72 -16.66 -2.44
CA THR A 186 0.52 -15.35 -1.81
C THR A 186 -0.79 -15.26 -1.04
N SER A 187 -1.83 -16.01 -1.43
CA SER A 187 -3.14 -15.95 -0.78
C SER A 187 -3.10 -16.43 0.67
N ALA A 188 -2.39 -17.53 0.96
CA ALA A 188 -2.26 -18.05 2.31
C ALA A 188 -1.52 -17.06 3.24
N GLY A 189 -0.41 -16.48 2.78
CA GLY A 189 0.34 -15.46 3.53
C GLY A 189 -0.48 -14.19 3.76
N SER A 190 -1.17 -13.71 2.72
CA SER A 190 -2.01 -12.52 2.83
C SER A 190 -3.19 -12.73 3.79
N LEU A 191 -3.87 -13.89 3.72
CA LEU A 191 -4.97 -14.22 4.63
C LEU A 191 -4.48 -14.22 6.07
N SER A 192 -3.39 -14.92 6.37
CA SER A 192 -2.80 -14.95 7.72
C SER A 192 -2.44 -13.55 8.22
N PHE A 193 -1.82 -12.73 7.37
CA PHE A 193 -1.46 -11.35 7.70
C PHE A 193 -2.70 -10.52 8.07
N TYR A 194 -3.78 -10.57 7.27
CA TYR A 194 -4.99 -9.79 7.56
C TYR A 194 -5.79 -10.33 8.75
N VAL A 195 -5.79 -11.63 8.99
CA VAL A 195 -6.39 -12.21 10.19
C VAL A 195 -5.68 -11.70 11.44
N ILE A 196 -4.36 -11.70 11.45
CA ILE A 196 -3.58 -11.26 12.63
C ILE A 196 -3.68 -9.75 12.79
N THR A 197 -3.46 -8.95 11.74
CA THR A 197 -3.31 -7.49 11.87
C THR A 197 -4.62 -6.71 11.89
N VAL A 198 -5.66 -7.19 11.21
CA VAL A 198 -6.93 -6.47 11.05
C VAL A 198 -8.05 -7.13 11.84
N TYR A 199 -8.28 -8.42 11.60
CA TYR A 199 -9.40 -9.12 12.23
C TYR A 199 -9.20 -9.25 13.76
N SER A 200 -8.01 -9.62 14.22
CA SER A 200 -7.72 -9.74 15.65
C SER A 200 -7.95 -8.42 16.39
N LYS A 201 -7.54 -7.29 15.79
CA LYS A 201 -7.81 -5.96 16.37
C LYS A 201 -9.32 -5.72 16.53
N THR A 202 -10.10 -5.96 15.50
CA THR A 202 -11.55 -5.78 15.52
C THR A 202 -12.22 -6.73 16.53
N TYR A 203 -11.78 -7.98 16.58
CA TYR A 203 -12.28 -8.98 17.51
C TYR A 203 -12.03 -8.57 18.96
N LEU A 204 -10.80 -8.20 19.32
CA LEU A 204 -10.43 -7.77 20.67
C LEU A 204 -11.23 -6.54 21.13
N THR A 205 -11.45 -5.58 20.24
CA THR A 205 -12.29 -4.41 20.55
C THR A 205 -13.75 -4.80 20.77
N ASN A 206 -14.29 -5.73 19.96
CA ASN A 206 -15.68 -6.17 20.07
C ASN A 206 -15.99 -6.98 21.35
N ILE A 207 -15.00 -7.68 21.91
CA ILE A 207 -15.14 -8.37 23.21
C ILE A 207 -14.96 -7.43 24.41
N GLY A 208 -14.80 -6.11 24.18
CA GLY A 208 -14.80 -5.08 25.21
C GLY A 208 -13.42 -4.72 25.78
N ILE A 209 -12.32 -5.14 25.13
CA ILE A 209 -10.99 -4.67 25.52
C ILE A 209 -10.80 -3.24 25.05
N ASP A 210 -10.25 -2.39 25.92
CA ASP A 210 -9.98 -1.00 25.64
C ASP A 210 -9.09 -0.81 24.43
N SER A 211 -9.40 0.20 23.60
CA SER A 211 -8.71 0.48 22.33
C SER A 211 -7.21 0.74 22.49
N GLN A 212 -6.78 1.35 23.59
CA GLN A 212 -5.37 1.58 23.88
C GLN A 212 -4.64 0.27 24.16
N THR A 213 -5.23 -0.58 25.01
CA THR A 213 -4.71 -1.92 25.32
C THR A 213 -4.62 -2.79 24.06
N VAL A 214 -5.66 -2.78 23.22
CA VAL A 214 -5.65 -3.49 21.93
C VAL A 214 -4.53 -2.97 21.04
N GLY A 215 -4.33 -1.65 20.99
CA GLY A 215 -3.23 -1.03 20.24
C GLY A 215 -1.85 -1.52 20.68
N LEU A 216 -1.61 -1.59 22.00
CA LEU A 216 -0.36 -2.08 22.58
C LEU A 216 -0.13 -3.57 22.26
N ILE A 217 -1.15 -4.42 22.45
CA ILE A 217 -1.09 -5.85 22.12
C ILE A 217 -0.74 -6.02 20.63
N MET A 218 -1.44 -5.33 19.74
CA MET A 218 -1.21 -5.45 18.31
C MET A 218 0.18 -4.95 17.88
N THR A 219 0.69 -3.90 18.52
CA THR A 219 2.05 -3.39 18.26
C THR A 219 3.12 -4.40 18.72
N GLY A 220 2.86 -5.13 19.80
CA GLY A 220 3.77 -6.18 20.29
C GLY A 220 3.71 -7.49 19.48
N CYS A 221 2.65 -7.71 18.68
CA CYS A 221 2.47 -8.89 17.82
C CYS A 221 3.03 -8.71 16.38
N ILE A 222 3.36 -7.49 15.99
CA ILE A 222 3.94 -7.15 14.68
C ILE A 222 5.46 -7.16 14.75
#